data_784e23535ed2e6d589e009d062a166be
#
_entry.id   784e23535ed2e6d589e009d062a166be
#
_cell.length_a   1.000
_cell.length_b   1.000
_cell.length_c   1.000
_cell.angle_alpha   90.00
_cell.angle_beta   90.00
_cell.angle_gamma   90.00
#
_symmetry.space_group_name_H-M   'P 1'
#
loop_
_entity.id
_entity.type
_entity.pdbx_description
1 polymer ?
#
loop_
_entity_poly.entity_id
_entity_poly.type
_entity_poly.pdbx_seq_one_letter_code
_entity_poly.pdbx_strand_id
1 'polypeptide(L)' 'MNYKPVKAVMLRNNDKFIDVDSVITVTNFKMNFREDIVTFTATKEDGSASQRWTEMNRIINKVIS' A
#
# COMPACT_ATOMS: atom_id res chain seq x y z
N MET A 1 10.48 5.70 -13.31
CA MET A 1 10.04 4.92 -12.14
C MET A 1 9.48 3.59 -12.61
N ASN A 2 9.96 2.50 -12.06
CA ASN A 2 9.48 1.17 -12.40
C ASN A 2 8.56 0.64 -11.30
N TYR A 3 7.51 -0.05 -11.70
CA TYR A 3 6.59 -0.67 -10.77
C TYR A 3 6.06 -1.97 -11.36
N LYS A 4 5.51 -2.83 -10.49
CA LYS A 4 4.91 -4.08 -10.91
C LYS A 4 3.63 -4.36 -10.13
N PRO A 5 2.67 -5.10 -10.72
CA PRO A 5 1.45 -5.46 -10.00
C PRO A 5 1.77 -6.51 -8.94
N VAL A 6 1.27 -6.27 -7.73
CA VAL A 6 1.36 -7.23 -6.62
C VAL A 6 0.05 -7.21 -5.87
N LYS A 7 -0.23 -8.28 -5.14
CA LYS A 7 -1.38 -8.31 -4.22
C LYS A 7 -1.09 -7.44 -3.02
N ALA A 8 -2.10 -6.76 -2.50
CA ALA A 8 -1.94 -5.87 -1.35
C ALA A 8 -1.33 -6.58 -0.13
N VAL A 9 -1.64 -7.86 0.06
CA VAL A 9 -1.09 -8.65 1.18
C VAL A 9 0.43 -8.78 1.10
N MET A 10 1.02 -8.53 -0.07
CA MET A 10 2.48 -8.62 -0.26
C MET A 10 3.21 -7.34 0.11
N LEU A 11 2.49 -6.29 0.46
CA LEU A 11 3.13 -5.04 0.91
C LEU A 11 3.87 -5.23 2.22
N ARG A 12 4.89 -4.41 2.43
CA ARG A 12 5.64 -4.35 3.68
C ARG A 12 5.84 -2.89 4.06
N ASN A 13 6.19 -2.66 5.31
CA ASN A 13 6.49 -1.30 5.77
C ASN A 13 7.59 -0.70 4.91
N ASN A 14 7.42 0.57 4.57
CA ASN A 14 8.30 1.36 3.71
C ASN A 14 8.20 1.03 2.22
N ASP A 15 7.33 0.13 1.82
CA ASP A 15 7.03 -0.07 0.41
C ASP A 15 6.26 1.14 -0.11
N LYS A 16 6.39 1.38 -1.41
CA LYS A 16 5.66 2.45 -2.09
C LYS A 16 4.82 1.85 -3.21
N PHE A 17 3.66 2.43 -3.44
CA PHE A 17 2.82 2.02 -4.57
C PHE A 17 2.15 3.25 -5.20
N ILE A 18 1.69 3.07 -6.43
CA ILE A 18 1.02 4.13 -7.17
C ILE A 18 -0.48 4.05 -6.91
N ASP A 19 -1.05 5.18 -6.47
CA ASP A 19 -2.50 5.30 -6.25
C ASP A 19 -2.97 6.50 -7.05
N VAL A 20 -3.64 6.25 -8.17
CA VAL A 20 -4.03 7.26 -9.16
C VAL A 20 -2.77 7.99 -9.64
N ASP A 21 -2.55 9.22 -9.21
CA ASP A 21 -1.39 10.02 -9.61
C ASP A 21 -0.39 10.21 -8.47
N SER A 22 -0.59 9.54 -7.34
CA SER A 22 0.23 9.75 -6.16
C SER A 22 1.06 8.53 -5.83
N VAL A 23 2.26 8.77 -5.31
CA VAL A 23 3.09 7.71 -4.74
C VAL A 23 2.79 7.66 -3.26
N ILE A 24 2.39 6.48 -2.77
CA ILE A 24 2.01 6.27 -1.37
C ILE A 24 3.09 5.43 -0.71
N THR A 25 3.56 5.88 0.45
CA THR A 25 4.46 5.10 1.30
C THR A 25 3.65 4.40 2.38
N VAL A 26 3.88 3.10 2.54
CA VAL A 26 3.16 2.25 3.49
C VAL A 26 3.91 2.21 4.81
N THR A 27 3.20 2.46 5.91
CA THR A 27 3.73 2.24 7.26
C THR A 27 2.64 1.62 8.12
N ASN A 28 3.01 1.08 9.26
CA ASN A 28 2.06 0.44 10.19
C ASN A 28 1.20 -0.62 9.50
N PHE A 29 1.83 -1.41 8.64
CA PHE A 29 1.14 -2.44 7.87
C PHE A 29 0.68 -3.56 8.80
N LYS A 30 -0.61 -3.93 8.68
CA LYS A 30 -1.21 -5.02 9.45
C LYS A 30 -2.10 -5.85 8.55
N MET A 31 -2.12 -7.14 8.80
CA MET A 31 -3.00 -8.08 8.11
C MET A 31 -4.13 -8.50 9.03
N ASN A 32 -5.35 -8.49 8.52
CA ASN A 32 -6.52 -8.97 9.25
C ASN A 32 -7.11 -10.12 8.45
N PHE A 33 -6.72 -11.35 8.82
CA PHE A 33 -7.16 -12.54 8.10
C PHE A 33 -8.64 -12.85 8.31
N ARG A 34 -9.20 -12.42 9.42
CA ARG A 34 -10.62 -12.64 9.69
C ARG A 34 -11.49 -11.89 8.68
N GLU A 35 -11.10 -10.66 8.37
CA GLU A 35 -11.87 -9.82 7.45
C GLU A 35 -11.30 -9.83 6.03
N ASP A 36 -10.17 -10.51 5.82
CA ASP A 36 -9.52 -10.62 4.53
C ASP A 36 -9.08 -9.26 3.97
N ILE A 37 -8.60 -8.39 4.87
CA ILE A 37 -8.14 -7.06 4.53
C ILE A 37 -6.75 -6.80 5.12
N VAL A 38 -6.10 -5.77 4.57
CA VAL A 38 -4.88 -5.20 5.16
C VAL A 38 -5.17 -3.76 5.52
N THR A 39 -4.53 -3.26 6.58
CA THR A 39 -4.62 -1.87 7.00
C THR A 39 -3.23 -1.27 7.07
N PHE A 40 -3.13 0.00 6.82
CA PHE A 40 -1.84 0.69 6.86
C PHE A 40 -2.05 2.19 6.91
N THR A 41 -0.99 2.89 7.26
CA THR A 41 -0.94 4.34 7.14
C THR A 41 -0.36 4.66 5.77
N ALA A 42 -1.10 5.44 4.98
CA ALA A 42 -0.70 5.87 3.64
C ALA A 42 -0.18 7.30 3.71
N THR A 43 1.10 7.48 3.38
CA THR A 43 1.73 8.80 3.39
C THR A 43 2.03 9.21 1.96
N LYS A 44 1.52 10.37 1.56
CA LYS A 44 1.79 10.94 0.24
C LYS A 44 3.11 11.71 0.25
N GLU A 45 3.58 12.05 -0.95
CA GLU A 45 4.85 12.77 -1.10
C GLU A 45 4.84 14.15 -0.44
N ASP A 46 3.67 14.77 -0.32
CA ASP A 46 3.54 16.06 0.36
C ASP A 46 3.56 15.95 1.89
N GLY A 47 3.69 14.74 2.42
CA GLY A 47 3.73 14.50 3.86
C GLY A 47 2.38 14.22 4.49
N SER A 48 1.28 14.37 3.76
CA SER A 48 -0.04 14.05 4.32
C SER A 48 -0.19 12.55 4.50
N ALA A 49 -0.81 12.15 5.60
CA ALA A 49 -0.97 10.74 5.95
C ALA A 49 -2.40 10.45 6.33
N SER A 50 -2.87 9.26 6.00
CA SER A 50 -4.20 8.81 6.35
C SER A 50 -4.21 7.31 6.57
N GLN A 51 -5.15 6.86 7.41
CA GLN A 51 -5.34 5.45 7.64
C GLN A 51 -6.15 4.87 6.48
N ARG A 52 -5.70 3.73 5.94
CA ARG A 52 -6.38 3.08 4.83
C ARG A 52 -6.50 1.58 5.06
N TRP A 53 -7.40 0.98 4.32
CA TRP A 53 -7.54 -0.46 4.25
C TRP A 53 -7.84 -0.87 2.81
N THR A 54 -7.53 -2.12 2.48
CA THR A 54 -7.90 -2.68 1.19
C THR A 54 -7.98 -4.20 1.31
N GLU A 55 -8.63 -4.83 0.35
CA GLU A 55 -8.71 -6.29 0.33
C GLU A 55 -7.32 -6.90 0.10
N MET A 56 -7.06 -8.04 0.74
CA MET A 56 -5.76 -8.71 0.63
C MET A 56 -5.37 -9.04 -0.81
N ASN A 57 -6.33 -9.41 -1.63
CA ASN A 57 -6.08 -9.85 -2.99
C ASN A 57 -6.15 -8.74 -4.03
N ARG A 58 -6.36 -7.50 -3.60
CA ARG A 58 -6.40 -6.38 -4.53
C ARG A 58 -5.03 -6.18 -5.16
N ILE A 59 -5.03 -6.01 -6.49
CA ILE A 59 -3.79 -5.78 -7.23
C ILE A 59 -3.45 -4.29 -7.19
N ILE A 60 -2.24 -3.99 -6.78
CA ILE A 60 -1.71 -2.63 -6.73
C ILE A 60 -0.37 -2.58 -7.47
N ASN A 61 0.05 -1.41 -7.87
CA ASN A 61 1.32 -1.23 -8.58
C ASN A 61 2.39 -0.80 -7.59
N LYS A 62 3.19 -1.75 -7.15
CA LYS A 62 4.30 -1.50 -6.21
C LYS A 62 5.48 -0.90 -6.94
N VAL A 63 6.04 0.16 -6.40
CA VAL A 63 7.25 0.79 -6.94
C VAL A 63 8.45 -0.09 -6.61
N ILE A 64 9.26 -0.41 -7.62
CA ILE A 64 10.42 -1.29 -7.44
C ILE A 64 11.76 -0.58 -7.72
N SER A 65 11.71 0.61 -8.29
CA SER A 65 12.93 1.41 -8.48
C SER A 65 12.62 2.86 -8.80
#